data_89f08db86ee833c4f5d6fd3c9d197392
#
_entry.id   89f08db86ee833c4f5d6fd3c9d197392
#
_cell.length_a   1.000
_cell.length_b   1.000
_cell.length_c   1.000
_cell.angle_alpha   90.00
_cell.angle_beta   90.00
_cell.angle_gamma   90.00
#
_symmetry.space_group_name_H-M   'P 1'
#
loop_
_entity.id
_entity.type
_entity.pdbx_description
1 polymer ?
#
loop_
_entity_poly.entity_id
_entity_poly.type
_entity_poly.pdbx_seq_one_letter_code
_entity_poly.pdbx_strand_id
1 'polypeptide(L)'
;MCGDRNFKAAAKYELHEMGHLSSHQRGLLMTFVGVLFLTPDALLLRLVDADHWTLMFWRSLIAGCCLFALNGISQKTNPIKAVAELFRNGLFCSLFFAGSNACFVFSITHTVAANTLVILAVMPFIAAVLTLLFMATKLALRTWITIVVAMAGIVVVFWGRFGQGDIGGNIVGDVVAVFCALFMAATLVAIARNPKINTLVAVGVGALLAALFALAMGADPRAPSGEDFIYLAINGGIVIPVAMALITHGPKFISAAEVSLIMLLETVLGPLWVWLVLAEQPGQQTFM
;
A
#
# COMPACT_ATOMS: atom_id res chain seq x y z
N MET A 1 26.26 -30.37 14.85
CA MET A 1 25.03 -31.02 14.37
C MET A 1 23.83 -30.92 15.32
N CYS A 2 23.86 -30.09 16.38
CA CYS A 2 22.77 -29.98 17.38
C CYS A 2 21.90 -28.70 17.25
N GLY A 3 22.30 -27.70 16.47
CA GLY A 3 21.59 -26.45 16.32
C GLY A 3 20.38 -26.47 15.37
N ASP A 4 20.39 -27.35 14.38
CA ASP A 4 19.37 -27.37 13.31
C ASP A 4 18.03 -28.01 13.76
N ARG A 5 18.05 -28.88 14.74
CA ARG A 5 16.85 -29.52 15.32
C ARG A 5 16.05 -28.55 16.20
N ASN A 6 16.72 -27.70 16.95
CA ASN A 6 16.06 -26.72 17.82
C ASN A 6 15.44 -25.59 17.04
N PHE A 7 16.06 -25.17 15.93
CA PHE A 7 15.49 -24.15 15.04
C PHE A 7 14.23 -24.65 14.31
N LYS A 8 14.28 -25.90 13.81
CA LYS A 8 13.08 -26.51 13.18
C LYS A 8 11.98 -26.84 14.20
N ALA A 9 12.32 -27.13 15.43
CA ALA A 9 11.37 -27.35 16.52
C ALA A 9 10.71 -26.01 16.94
N ALA A 10 11.48 -24.94 17.08
CA ALA A 10 10.95 -23.59 17.37
C ALA A 10 10.06 -23.07 16.25
N ALA A 11 10.50 -23.19 14.99
CA ALA A 11 9.66 -22.81 13.84
C ALA A 11 8.38 -23.66 13.73
N LYS A 12 8.44 -24.94 14.10
CA LYS A 12 7.26 -25.81 14.15
C LYS A 12 6.35 -25.48 15.33
N TYR A 13 6.90 -25.00 16.45
CA TYR A 13 6.13 -24.53 17.61
C TYR A 13 5.43 -23.21 17.30
N GLU A 14 6.12 -22.24 16.69
CA GLU A 14 5.49 -20.98 16.23
C GLU A 14 4.42 -21.22 15.19
N LEU A 15 4.62 -22.13 14.23
CA LEU A 15 3.61 -22.53 13.26
C LEU A 15 2.41 -23.25 13.92
N HIS A 16 2.62 -23.93 15.05
CA HIS A 16 1.56 -24.59 15.81
C HIS A 16 0.77 -23.59 16.66
N GLU A 17 1.41 -22.58 17.25
CA GLU A 17 0.72 -21.49 17.95
C GLU A 17 -0.10 -20.60 16.99
N MET A 18 0.37 -20.35 15.76
CA MET A 18 -0.42 -19.68 14.73
C MET A 18 -1.66 -20.50 14.31
N GLY A 19 -1.72 -21.78 14.60
CA GLY A 19 -2.87 -22.65 14.41
C GLY A 19 -4.09 -22.28 15.26
N HIS A 20 -3.88 -21.56 16.36
CA HIS A 20 -4.95 -21.12 17.29
C HIS A 20 -5.52 -19.73 16.99
N LEU A 21 -4.91 -18.95 16.06
CA LEU A 21 -5.45 -17.64 15.69
C LEU A 21 -6.74 -17.80 14.89
N SER A 22 -7.77 -17.06 15.26
CA SER A 22 -9.00 -16.97 14.45
C SER A 22 -8.67 -16.38 13.07
N SER A 23 -9.51 -16.70 12.06
CA SER A 23 -9.33 -16.13 10.71
C SER A 23 -9.26 -14.61 10.73
N HIS A 24 -10.04 -13.96 11.59
CA HIS A 24 -10.03 -12.51 11.77
C HIS A 24 -8.68 -12.01 12.34
N GLN A 25 -8.14 -12.66 13.36
CA GLN A 25 -6.83 -12.31 13.94
C GLN A 25 -5.69 -12.47 12.94
N ARG A 26 -5.74 -13.52 12.09
CA ARG A 26 -4.77 -13.70 11.00
C ARG A 26 -4.82 -12.55 10.01
N GLY A 27 -6.03 -12.12 9.62
CA GLY A 27 -6.21 -10.98 8.73
C GLY A 27 -5.63 -9.68 9.31
N LEU A 28 -5.90 -9.42 10.60
CA LEU A 28 -5.36 -8.25 11.31
C LEU A 28 -3.82 -8.28 11.37
N LEU A 29 -3.24 -9.42 11.78
CA LEU A 29 -1.80 -9.57 11.92
C LEU A 29 -1.08 -9.43 10.57
N MET A 30 -1.58 -10.11 9.53
CA MET A 30 -1.00 -10.02 8.19
C MET A 30 -1.02 -8.58 7.68
N THR A 31 -2.17 -7.90 7.80
CA THR A 31 -2.29 -6.50 7.38
C THR A 31 -1.37 -5.60 8.18
N PHE A 32 -1.30 -5.75 9.51
CA PHE A 32 -0.44 -4.96 10.37
C PHE A 32 1.05 -5.10 10.01
N VAL A 33 1.53 -6.33 9.87
CA VAL A 33 2.91 -6.59 9.44
C VAL A 33 3.17 -6.03 8.04
N GLY A 34 2.23 -6.22 7.11
CA GLY A 34 2.34 -5.65 5.76
C GLY A 34 2.46 -4.13 5.76
N VAL A 35 1.67 -3.44 6.59
CA VAL A 35 1.74 -1.98 6.73
C VAL A 35 3.07 -1.55 7.35
N LEU A 36 3.59 -2.26 8.34
CA LEU A 36 4.92 -1.95 8.89
C LEU A 36 6.02 -2.03 7.82
N PHE A 37 5.94 -3.03 6.93
CA PHE A 37 6.85 -3.10 5.78
C PHE A 37 6.64 -1.97 4.77
N LEU A 38 5.44 -1.41 4.67
CA LEU A 38 5.12 -0.31 3.76
C LEU A 38 5.64 1.05 4.27
N THR A 39 5.78 1.24 5.58
CA THR A 39 6.09 2.56 6.17
C THR A 39 7.33 3.28 5.60
N PRO A 40 8.44 2.61 5.15
CA PRO A 40 9.58 3.29 4.55
C PRO A 40 9.39 3.66 3.07
N ASP A 41 8.27 3.31 2.44
CA ASP A 41 8.02 3.55 1.00
C ASP A 41 8.20 5.02 0.62
N ALA A 42 7.53 5.92 1.34
CA ALA A 42 7.60 7.36 1.10
C ALA A 42 9.03 7.93 1.23
N LEU A 43 9.82 7.44 2.19
CA LEU A 43 11.21 7.83 2.37
C LEU A 43 12.05 7.37 1.18
N LEU A 44 11.94 6.10 0.78
CA LEU A 44 12.73 5.55 -0.31
C LEU A 44 12.47 6.28 -1.64
N LEU A 45 11.21 6.67 -1.89
CA LEU A 45 10.87 7.47 -3.05
C LEU A 45 11.48 8.89 -3.02
N ARG A 46 11.61 9.47 -1.83
CA ARG A 46 12.20 10.80 -1.64
C ARG A 46 13.75 10.81 -1.76
N LEU A 47 14.40 9.68 -1.57
CA LEU A 47 15.84 9.53 -1.68
C LEU A 47 16.32 9.41 -3.13
N VAL A 48 15.43 9.14 -4.08
CA VAL A 48 15.76 8.96 -5.49
C VAL A 48 15.61 10.28 -6.23
N ASP A 49 16.68 10.71 -6.90
CA ASP A 49 16.70 11.91 -7.74
C ASP A 49 16.35 11.54 -9.20
N ALA A 50 15.07 11.28 -9.43
CA ALA A 50 14.55 11.02 -10.75
C ALA A 50 13.14 11.61 -10.90
N ASP A 51 12.71 11.83 -12.15
CA ASP A 51 11.36 12.28 -12.43
C ASP A 51 10.32 11.24 -11.99
N HIS A 52 9.10 11.69 -11.73
CA HIS A 52 8.02 10.85 -11.18
C HIS A 52 7.62 9.70 -12.11
N TRP A 53 7.75 9.85 -13.45
CA TRP A 53 7.42 8.76 -14.37
C TRP A 53 8.50 7.67 -14.34
N THR A 54 9.76 8.06 -14.26
CA THR A 54 10.90 7.14 -14.12
C THR A 54 10.86 6.40 -12.77
N LEU A 55 10.56 7.10 -11.67
CA LEU A 55 10.32 6.51 -10.35
C LEU A 55 9.22 5.46 -10.42
N MET A 56 8.06 5.83 -10.99
CA MET A 56 6.90 4.96 -11.14
C MET A 56 7.23 3.74 -12.00
N PHE A 57 7.95 3.92 -13.10
CA PHE A 57 8.34 2.84 -14.01
C PHE A 57 9.15 1.78 -13.28
N TRP A 58 10.29 2.14 -12.70
CA TRP A 58 11.19 1.18 -12.07
C TRP A 58 10.58 0.52 -10.84
N ARG A 59 9.99 1.31 -9.94
CA ARG A 59 9.30 0.81 -8.76
C ARG A 59 8.25 -0.23 -9.13
N SER A 60 7.41 0.09 -10.09
CA SER A 60 6.29 -0.77 -10.50
C SER A 60 6.73 -1.99 -11.29
N LEU A 61 7.74 -1.85 -12.16
CA LEU A 61 8.30 -2.95 -12.93
C LEU A 61 8.93 -4.01 -12.00
N ILE A 62 9.80 -3.56 -11.09
CA ILE A 62 10.48 -4.46 -10.15
C ILE A 62 9.44 -5.13 -9.23
N ALA A 63 8.49 -4.36 -8.67
CA ALA A 63 7.44 -4.90 -7.81
C ALA A 63 6.55 -5.92 -8.52
N GLY A 64 6.15 -5.63 -9.76
CA GLY A 64 5.37 -6.56 -10.58
C GLY A 64 6.11 -7.88 -10.83
N CYS A 65 7.37 -7.82 -11.24
CA CYS A 65 8.20 -9.01 -11.46
C CYS A 65 8.39 -9.83 -10.16
N CYS A 66 8.65 -9.16 -9.03
CA CYS A 66 8.80 -9.84 -7.73
C CYS A 66 7.50 -10.50 -7.27
N LEU A 67 6.33 -9.85 -7.45
CA LEU A 67 5.03 -10.44 -7.10
C LEU A 67 4.71 -11.67 -7.97
N PHE A 68 5.07 -11.67 -9.26
CA PHE A 68 4.96 -12.85 -10.10
C PHE A 68 5.91 -13.97 -9.66
N ALA A 69 7.15 -13.65 -9.28
CA ALA A 69 8.10 -14.61 -8.73
C ALA A 69 7.58 -15.22 -7.43
N LEU A 70 7.07 -14.41 -6.51
CA LEU A 70 6.44 -14.85 -5.26
C LEU A 70 5.22 -15.75 -5.51
N ASN A 71 4.38 -15.43 -6.50
CA ASN A 71 3.28 -16.29 -6.87
C ASN A 71 3.75 -17.65 -7.39
N GLY A 72 4.79 -17.68 -8.25
CA GLY A 72 5.38 -18.92 -8.75
C GLY A 72 5.92 -19.84 -7.65
N ILE A 73 6.59 -19.25 -6.65
CA ILE A 73 7.15 -19.97 -5.51
C ILE A 73 6.05 -20.46 -4.55
N SER A 74 5.08 -19.60 -4.23
CA SER A 74 4.05 -19.85 -3.23
C SER A 74 2.95 -20.79 -3.72
N GLN A 75 2.43 -20.60 -4.92
CA GLN A 75 1.23 -21.30 -5.39
C GLN A 75 1.49 -22.37 -6.45
N LYS A 76 2.74 -22.48 -6.94
CA LYS A 76 3.15 -23.42 -8.01
C LYS A 76 2.19 -23.41 -9.22
N THR A 77 1.44 -22.32 -9.40
CA THR A 77 0.49 -22.16 -10.50
C THR A 77 1.21 -21.65 -11.74
N ASN A 78 0.79 -22.14 -12.91
CA ASN A 78 1.28 -21.60 -14.16
C ASN A 78 0.88 -20.11 -14.27
N PRO A 79 1.84 -19.18 -14.38
CA PRO A 79 1.54 -17.74 -14.40
C PRO A 79 0.59 -17.35 -15.54
N ILE A 80 0.66 -18.01 -16.69
CA ILE A 80 -0.22 -17.74 -17.84
C ILE A 80 -1.68 -18.07 -17.49
N LYS A 81 -1.93 -19.22 -16.83
CA LYS A 81 -3.29 -19.60 -16.41
C LYS A 81 -3.81 -18.64 -15.34
N ALA A 82 -2.97 -18.25 -14.38
CA ALA A 82 -3.35 -17.32 -13.33
C ALA A 82 -3.71 -15.93 -13.90
N VAL A 83 -2.98 -15.44 -14.91
CA VAL A 83 -3.31 -14.20 -15.63
C VAL A 83 -4.60 -14.35 -16.43
N ALA A 84 -4.81 -15.47 -17.13
CA ALA A 84 -6.05 -15.71 -17.88
C ALA A 84 -7.29 -15.75 -16.96
N GLU A 85 -7.18 -16.36 -15.77
CA GLU A 85 -8.23 -16.36 -14.76
C GLU A 85 -8.49 -14.95 -14.20
N LEU A 86 -7.44 -14.15 -14.04
CA LEU A 86 -7.54 -12.76 -13.61
C LEU A 86 -8.33 -11.92 -14.62
N PHE A 87 -8.03 -12.03 -15.92
CA PHE A 87 -8.77 -11.32 -16.97
C PHE A 87 -10.27 -11.63 -16.95
N ARG A 88 -10.64 -12.83 -16.55
CA ARG A 88 -12.05 -13.23 -16.47
C ARG A 88 -12.73 -12.74 -15.19
N ASN A 89 -12.02 -12.68 -14.06
CA ASN A 89 -12.65 -12.54 -12.75
C ASN A 89 -12.13 -11.35 -11.92
N GLY A 90 -11.05 -10.70 -12.30
CA GLY A 90 -10.38 -9.75 -11.41
C GLY A 90 -9.64 -8.60 -12.07
N LEU A 91 -9.83 -8.35 -13.36
CA LEU A 91 -9.14 -7.28 -14.09
C LEU A 91 -9.34 -5.90 -13.44
N PHE A 92 -10.54 -5.63 -12.94
CA PHE A 92 -10.82 -4.37 -12.23
C PHE A 92 -9.92 -4.16 -11.00
N CYS A 93 -9.59 -5.23 -10.27
CA CYS A 93 -8.65 -5.15 -9.14
C CYS A 93 -7.27 -4.66 -9.61
N SER A 94 -6.76 -5.19 -10.73
CA SER A 94 -5.48 -4.75 -11.30
C SER A 94 -5.52 -3.32 -11.83
N LEU A 95 -6.62 -2.91 -12.47
CA LEU A 95 -6.78 -1.55 -12.97
C LEU A 95 -6.86 -0.53 -11.82
N PHE A 96 -7.62 -0.84 -10.78
CA PHE A 96 -7.70 0.03 -9.59
C PHE A 96 -6.35 0.12 -8.88
N PHE A 97 -5.62 -1.00 -8.76
CA PHE A 97 -4.29 -0.97 -8.17
C PHE A 97 -3.30 -0.17 -9.03
N ALA A 98 -3.33 -0.32 -10.36
CA ALA A 98 -2.53 0.49 -11.27
C ALA A 98 -2.81 1.98 -11.13
N GLY A 99 -4.11 2.35 -11.09
CA GLY A 99 -4.54 3.72 -10.86
C GLY A 99 -4.08 4.27 -9.52
N SER A 100 -4.23 3.49 -8.44
CA SER A 100 -3.76 3.87 -7.11
C SER A 100 -2.25 4.11 -7.09
N ASN A 101 -1.47 3.21 -7.69
CA ASN A 101 -0.02 3.33 -7.75
C ASN A 101 0.44 4.56 -8.54
N ALA A 102 -0.19 4.82 -9.70
CA ALA A 102 0.08 6.02 -10.50
C ALA A 102 -0.25 7.31 -9.73
N CYS A 103 -1.43 7.36 -9.12
CA CYS A 103 -1.85 8.51 -8.33
C CYS A 103 -0.96 8.73 -7.11
N PHE A 104 -0.51 7.66 -6.44
CA PHE A 104 0.38 7.77 -5.28
C PHE A 104 1.72 8.40 -5.65
N VAL A 105 2.41 7.86 -6.67
CA VAL A 105 3.71 8.37 -7.09
C VAL A 105 3.58 9.81 -7.59
N PHE A 106 2.57 10.11 -8.40
CA PHE A 106 2.32 11.47 -8.86
C PHE A 106 2.07 12.44 -7.69
N SER A 107 1.20 12.07 -6.76
CA SER A 107 0.89 12.92 -5.61
C SER A 107 2.12 13.19 -4.75
N ILE A 108 2.84 12.14 -4.31
CA ILE A 108 3.96 12.28 -3.38
C ILE A 108 5.14 13.07 -3.96
N THR A 109 5.24 13.15 -5.29
CA THR A 109 6.28 13.93 -5.98
C THR A 109 5.85 15.37 -6.28
N HIS A 110 4.55 15.67 -6.31
CA HIS A 110 4.03 17.00 -6.64
C HIS A 110 3.50 17.78 -5.44
N THR A 111 3.29 17.13 -4.29
CA THR A 111 2.91 17.80 -3.04
C THR A 111 3.81 17.34 -1.89
N VAL A 112 3.65 17.92 -0.70
CA VAL A 112 4.40 17.48 0.48
C VAL A 112 3.95 16.05 0.84
N ALA A 113 4.89 15.14 1.08
CA ALA A 113 4.60 13.74 1.40
C ALA A 113 3.56 13.60 2.53
N ALA A 114 3.65 14.47 3.55
CA ALA A 114 2.71 14.50 4.64
C ALA A 114 1.27 14.80 4.17
N ASN A 115 1.07 15.69 3.18
CA ASN A 115 -0.27 16.00 2.65
C ASN A 115 -0.86 14.76 1.96
N THR A 116 -0.08 14.11 1.08
CA THR A 116 -0.51 12.87 0.42
C THR A 116 -0.97 11.83 1.45
N LEU A 117 -0.13 11.54 2.45
CA LEU A 117 -0.43 10.52 3.47
C LEU A 117 -1.66 10.88 4.32
N VAL A 118 -1.86 12.16 4.63
CA VAL A 118 -3.05 12.65 5.35
C VAL A 118 -4.32 12.48 4.53
N ILE A 119 -4.27 12.84 3.25
CA ILE A 119 -5.42 12.69 2.36
C ILE A 119 -5.77 11.20 2.19
N LEU A 120 -4.76 10.32 2.13
CA LEU A 120 -4.99 8.87 2.10
C LEU A 120 -5.72 8.35 3.36
N ALA A 121 -5.67 9.08 4.46
CA ALA A 121 -6.40 8.70 5.66
C ALA A 121 -7.94 8.77 5.52
N VAL A 122 -8.46 9.32 4.43
CA VAL A 122 -9.89 9.24 4.06
C VAL A 122 -10.26 7.85 3.53
N MET A 123 -9.26 7.02 3.16
CA MET A 123 -9.47 5.70 2.55
C MET A 123 -10.40 4.77 3.35
N PRO A 124 -10.34 4.66 4.71
CA PRO A 124 -11.26 3.80 5.44
C PRO A 124 -12.73 4.20 5.27
N PHE A 125 -13.01 5.51 5.20
CA PHE A 125 -14.36 6.00 4.94
C PHE A 125 -14.82 5.61 3.53
N ILE A 126 -13.97 5.82 2.52
CA ILE A 126 -14.26 5.42 1.14
C ILE A 126 -14.47 3.90 1.06
N ALA A 127 -13.62 3.10 1.69
CA ALA A 127 -13.74 1.64 1.70
C ALA A 127 -15.06 1.19 2.37
N ALA A 128 -15.47 1.85 3.45
CA ALA A 128 -16.74 1.58 4.12
C ALA A 128 -17.94 1.89 3.20
N VAL A 129 -17.94 3.05 2.53
CA VAL A 129 -19.00 3.44 1.59
C VAL A 129 -19.05 2.48 0.40
N LEU A 130 -17.91 2.16 -0.20
CA LEU A 130 -17.84 1.21 -1.32
C LEU A 130 -18.30 -0.21 -0.91
N THR A 131 -17.97 -0.65 0.31
CA THR A 131 -18.46 -1.93 0.86
C THR A 131 -19.96 -1.95 0.96
N LEU A 132 -20.58 -0.87 1.47
CA LEU A 132 -22.05 -0.76 1.54
C LEU A 132 -22.69 -0.78 0.15
N LEU A 133 -22.12 -0.05 -0.81
CA LEU A 133 -22.68 0.07 -2.16
C LEU A 133 -22.55 -1.22 -2.97
N PHE A 134 -21.39 -1.88 -2.91
CA PHE A 134 -21.08 -3.02 -3.80
C PHE A 134 -21.24 -4.39 -3.17
N MET A 135 -21.18 -4.50 -1.83
CA MET A 135 -21.35 -5.77 -1.14
C MET A 135 -22.67 -5.88 -0.38
N ALA A 136 -23.43 -4.78 -0.24
CA ALA A 136 -24.68 -4.69 0.53
C ALA A 136 -24.54 -5.24 1.97
N THR A 137 -23.31 -5.30 2.51
CA THR A 137 -23.03 -5.78 3.86
C THR A 137 -22.98 -4.60 4.81
N LYS A 138 -23.76 -4.68 5.90
CA LYS A 138 -23.73 -3.66 6.96
C LYS A 138 -22.46 -3.84 7.78
N LEU A 139 -21.64 -2.79 7.83
CA LEU A 139 -20.49 -2.73 8.71
C LEU A 139 -20.96 -2.59 10.17
N ALA A 140 -20.23 -3.20 11.09
CA ALA A 140 -20.51 -3.06 12.52
C ALA A 140 -20.40 -1.58 12.95
N LEU A 141 -21.28 -1.14 13.86
CA LEU A 141 -21.26 0.23 14.38
C LEU A 141 -19.88 0.60 14.95
N ARG A 142 -19.19 -0.34 15.59
CA ARG A 142 -17.81 -0.15 16.09
C ARG A 142 -16.86 0.29 14.99
N THR A 143 -16.97 -0.26 13.77
CA THR A 143 -16.11 0.13 12.63
C THR A 143 -16.37 1.58 12.22
N TRP A 144 -17.64 2.01 12.17
CA TRP A 144 -18.00 3.40 11.91
C TRP A 144 -17.46 4.36 12.97
N ILE A 145 -17.60 4.02 14.25
CA ILE A 145 -17.04 4.81 15.35
C ILE A 145 -15.53 4.93 15.21
N THR A 146 -14.83 3.82 14.92
CA THR A 146 -13.37 3.83 14.74
C THR A 146 -12.95 4.70 13.55
N ILE A 147 -13.67 4.66 12.42
CA ILE A 147 -13.41 5.51 11.26
C ILE A 147 -13.55 6.99 11.65
N VAL A 148 -14.65 7.36 12.32
CA VAL A 148 -14.89 8.75 12.72
C VAL A 148 -13.82 9.24 13.71
N VAL A 149 -13.46 8.43 14.69
CA VAL A 149 -12.41 8.75 15.67
C VAL A 149 -11.05 8.91 15.00
N ALA A 150 -10.68 8.00 14.09
CA ALA A 150 -9.44 8.05 13.35
C ALA A 150 -9.37 9.31 12.46
N MET A 151 -10.44 9.63 11.74
CA MET A 151 -10.52 10.84 10.91
C MET A 151 -10.45 12.11 11.75
N ALA A 152 -11.15 12.14 12.90
CA ALA A 152 -11.07 13.28 13.83
C ALA A 152 -9.65 13.45 14.36
N GLY A 153 -8.96 12.37 14.75
CA GLY A 153 -7.56 12.39 15.19
C GLY A 153 -6.63 12.99 14.13
N ILE A 154 -6.80 12.60 12.85
CA ILE A 154 -6.01 13.13 11.75
C ILE A 154 -6.30 14.63 11.54
N VAL A 155 -7.57 15.04 11.57
CA VAL A 155 -7.95 16.46 11.48
C VAL A 155 -7.29 17.25 12.61
N VAL A 156 -7.28 16.75 13.85
CA VAL A 156 -6.63 17.42 15.00
C VAL A 156 -5.13 17.57 14.77
N VAL A 157 -4.44 16.51 14.38
CA VAL A 157 -2.98 16.54 14.13
C VAL A 157 -2.61 17.55 13.04
N PHE A 158 -3.44 17.71 12.02
CA PHE A 158 -3.17 18.60 10.88
C PHE A 158 -3.85 19.96 10.97
N TRP A 159 -4.73 20.17 11.97
CA TRP A 159 -5.44 21.45 12.18
C TRP A 159 -4.50 22.66 12.25
N GLY A 160 -3.36 22.51 12.91
CA GLY A 160 -2.35 23.55 13.02
C GLY A 160 -1.73 23.97 11.67
N ARG A 161 -1.73 23.07 10.68
CA ARG A 161 -1.22 23.37 9.32
C ARG A 161 -2.24 24.09 8.46
N PHE A 162 -3.54 23.80 8.59
CA PHE A 162 -4.62 24.50 7.87
C PHE A 162 -4.72 25.98 8.23
N GLY A 163 -4.29 26.38 9.47
CA GLY A 163 -4.39 27.77 9.95
C GLY A 163 -3.22 28.67 9.55
N GLN A 164 -2.10 28.13 9.09
CA GLN A 164 -0.88 28.95 8.85
C GLN A 164 -0.66 29.38 7.40
N GLY A 165 -1.57 29.04 6.47
CA GLY A 165 -1.48 29.46 5.07
C GLY A 165 -0.31 28.87 4.28
N ASP A 166 0.56 28.12 4.93
CA ASP A 166 1.75 27.49 4.35
C ASP A 166 1.46 26.01 4.00
N ILE A 167 0.36 25.82 3.27
CA ILE A 167 0.12 24.55 2.59
C ILE A 167 1.05 24.57 1.37
N GLY A 168 2.34 24.35 1.60
CA GLY A 168 3.37 24.25 0.54
C GLY A 168 3.16 23.05 -0.35
N GLY A 169 1.97 22.87 -0.89
CA GLY A 169 1.57 21.77 -1.74
C GLY A 169 0.88 22.24 -3.01
N ASN A 170 1.00 21.45 -4.07
CA ASN A 170 0.26 21.69 -5.30
C ASN A 170 -1.13 21.06 -5.16
N ILE A 171 -2.19 21.87 -5.33
CA ILE A 171 -3.60 21.42 -5.31
C ILE A 171 -3.83 20.21 -6.22
N VAL A 172 -3.13 20.16 -7.36
CA VAL A 172 -3.23 19.01 -8.28
C VAL A 172 -2.73 17.72 -7.62
N GLY A 173 -1.60 17.77 -6.90
CA GLY A 173 -1.08 16.65 -6.13
C GLY A 173 -2.06 16.17 -5.06
N ASP A 174 -2.71 17.10 -4.35
CA ASP A 174 -3.68 16.80 -3.30
C ASP A 174 -4.96 16.17 -3.88
N VAL A 175 -5.47 16.67 -4.99
CA VAL A 175 -6.62 16.07 -5.68
C VAL A 175 -6.31 14.67 -6.17
N VAL A 176 -5.12 14.46 -6.71
CA VAL A 176 -4.66 13.13 -7.15
C VAL A 176 -4.53 12.16 -5.97
N ALA A 177 -4.16 12.64 -4.77
CA ALA A 177 -4.17 11.83 -3.55
C ALA A 177 -5.57 11.28 -3.19
N VAL A 178 -6.63 12.07 -3.40
CA VAL A 178 -8.01 11.60 -3.20
C VAL A 178 -8.35 10.46 -4.17
N PHE A 179 -7.95 10.58 -5.44
CA PHE A 179 -8.12 9.48 -6.41
C PHE A 179 -7.28 8.24 -6.03
N CYS A 180 -6.07 8.43 -5.49
CA CYS A 180 -5.27 7.35 -4.95
C CYS A 180 -6.03 6.58 -3.86
N ALA A 181 -6.59 7.30 -2.88
CA ALA A 181 -7.39 6.71 -1.80
C ALA A 181 -8.62 5.96 -2.35
N LEU A 182 -9.31 6.54 -3.33
CA LEU A 182 -10.47 5.91 -3.99
C LEU A 182 -10.09 4.61 -4.69
N PHE A 183 -9.04 4.61 -5.51
CA PHE A 183 -8.59 3.45 -6.26
C PHE A 183 -8.06 2.35 -5.34
N MET A 184 -7.32 2.70 -4.28
CA MET A 184 -6.85 1.72 -3.31
C MET A 184 -8.00 1.10 -2.52
N ALA A 185 -8.95 1.90 -2.04
CA ALA A 185 -10.16 1.41 -1.40
C ALA A 185 -10.96 0.49 -2.34
N ALA A 186 -11.11 0.86 -3.62
CA ALA A 186 -11.76 0.03 -4.63
C ALA A 186 -11.02 -1.30 -4.86
N THR A 187 -9.69 -1.30 -4.84
CA THR A 187 -8.86 -2.52 -4.91
C THR A 187 -9.18 -3.47 -3.74
N LEU A 188 -9.17 -2.95 -2.51
CA LEU A 188 -9.45 -3.74 -1.30
C LEU A 188 -10.88 -4.31 -1.31
N VAL A 189 -11.87 -3.50 -1.71
CA VAL A 189 -13.26 -3.93 -1.83
C VAL A 189 -13.45 -4.96 -2.95
N ALA A 190 -12.78 -4.81 -4.08
CA ALA A 190 -12.82 -5.78 -5.17
C ALA A 190 -12.28 -7.15 -4.73
N ILE A 191 -11.21 -7.18 -3.92
CA ILE A 191 -10.65 -8.41 -3.33
C ILE A 191 -11.63 -9.00 -2.30
N ALA A 192 -12.18 -8.18 -1.41
CA ALA A 192 -13.17 -8.61 -0.41
C ALA A 192 -14.42 -9.23 -1.05
N ARG A 193 -14.88 -8.65 -2.17
CA ARG A 193 -16.03 -9.15 -2.93
C ARG A 193 -15.77 -10.49 -3.61
N ASN A 194 -14.53 -10.73 -4.06
CA ASN A 194 -14.13 -11.98 -4.70
C ASN A 194 -12.85 -12.55 -4.08
N PRO A 195 -12.94 -13.23 -2.91
CA PRO A 195 -11.78 -13.76 -2.20
C PRO A 195 -10.98 -14.83 -2.98
N LYS A 196 -11.56 -15.37 -4.07
CA LYS A 196 -10.90 -16.36 -4.94
C LYS A 196 -9.86 -15.73 -5.87
N ILE A 197 -9.84 -14.40 -6.01
CA ILE A 197 -8.82 -13.71 -6.82
C ILE A 197 -7.44 -14.05 -6.27
N ASN A 198 -6.52 -14.40 -7.17
CA ASN A 198 -5.12 -14.48 -6.84
C ASN A 198 -4.57 -13.06 -6.69
N THR A 199 -4.44 -12.60 -5.44
CA THR A 199 -4.06 -11.22 -5.12
C THR A 199 -2.65 -10.88 -5.59
N LEU A 200 -1.70 -11.83 -5.53
CA LEU A 200 -0.33 -11.61 -5.99
C LEU A 200 -0.30 -11.32 -7.49
N VAL A 201 -1.07 -12.09 -8.27
CA VAL A 201 -1.17 -11.88 -9.73
C VAL A 201 -1.94 -10.60 -10.04
N ALA A 202 -3.02 -10.31 -9.32
CA ALA A 202 -3.82 -9.11 -9.55
C ALA A 202 -3.02 -7.83 -9.31
N VAL A 203 -2.29 -7.77 -8.19
CA VAL A 203 -1.44 -6.63 -7.83
C VAL A 203 -0.22 -6.56 -8.74
N GLY A 204 0.38 -7.73 -9.08
CA GLY A 204 1.52 -7.81 -10.01
C GLY A 204 1.17 -7.30 -11.41
N VAL A 205 0.02 -7.71 -11.97
CA VAL A 205 -0.47 -7.17 -13.25
C VAL A 205 -0.75 -5.68 -13.14
N GLY A 206 -1.37 -5.23 -12.06
CA GLY A 206 -1.62 -3.81 -11.81
C GLY A 206 -0.32 -2.99 -11.75
N ALA A 207 0.71 -3.50 -11.08
CA ALA A 207 2.02 -2.87 -11.05
C ALA A 207 2.65 -2.80 -12.46
N LEU A 208 2.60 -3.89 -13.25
CA LEU A 208 3.11 -3.87 -14.63
C LEU A 208 2.33 -2.91 -15.53
N LEU A 209 1.01 -2.81 -15.36
CA LEU A 209 0.20 -1.82 -16.07
C LEU A 209 0.60 -0.38 -15.70
N ALA A 210 0.90 -0.12 -14.42
CA ALA A 210 1.41 1.17 -13.98
C ALA A 210 2.79 1.48 -14.58
N ALA A 211 3.68 0.48 -14.68
CA ALA A 211 4.99 0.64 -15.34
C ALA A 211 4.83 0.96 -16.84
N LEU A 212 3.94 0.25 -17.54
CA LEU A 212 3.65 0.52 -18.96
C LEU A 212 3.07 1.92 -19.15
N PHE A 213 2.17 2.34 -18.27
CA PHE A 213 1.62 3.69 -18.30
C PHE A 213 2.70 4.75 -18.09
N ALA A 214 3.60 4.55 -17.13
CA ALA A 214 4.72 5.46 -16.88
C ALA A 214 5.64 5.57 -18.11
N LEU A 215 5.91 4.44 -18.76
CA LEU A 215 6.72 4.43 -19.99
C LEU A 215 6.03 5.20 -21.12
N ALA A 216 4.73 5.04 -21.28
CA ALA A 216 3.94 5.78 -22.26
C ALA A 216 3.88 7.30 -21.98
N MET A 217 4.01 7.70 -20.70
CA MET A 217 4.03 9.10 -20.27
C MET A 217 5.41 9.74 -20.32
N GLY A 218 6.44 9.00 -20.76
CA GLY A 218 7.77 9.56 -21.02
C GLY A 218 8.83 9.21 -19.94
N ALA A 219 8.63 8.14 -19.17
CA ALA A 219 9.69 7.65 -18.27
C ALA A 219 10.97 7.39 -19.05
N ASP A 220 12.13 7.83 -18.49
CA ASP A 220 13.44 7.50 -19.02
C ASP A 220 14.10 6.38 -18.19
N PRO A 221 14.11 5.12 -18.68
CA PRO A 221 14.69 4.00 -17.95
C PRO A 221 16.21 4.12 -17.72
N ARG A 222 16.89 5.06 -18.37
CA ARG A 222 18.35 5.25 -18.25
C ARG A 222 18.74 6.36 -17.28
N ALA A 223 17.75 7.15 -16.80
CA ALA A 223 18.01 8.31 -15.97
C ALA A 223 18.54 7.99 -14.55
N PRO A 224 18.09 6.92 -13.84
CA PRO A 224 18.54 6.68 -12.48
C PRO A 224 20.02 6.39 -12.37
N SER A 225 20.69 7.02 -11.40
CA SER A 225 22.07 6.72 -11.02
C SER A 225 22.20 5.33 -10.40
N GLY A 226 23.42 4.83 -10.19
CA GLY A 226 23.64 3.55 -9.53
C GLY A 226 23.11 3.51 -8.09
N GLU A 227 23.19 4.63 -7.35
CA GLU A 227 22.66 4.75 -5.99
C GLU A 227 21.14 4.81 -5.98
N ASP A 228 20.53 5.59 -6.87
CA ASP A 228 19.09 5.66 -7.05
C ASP A 228 18.49 4.29 -7.34
N PHE A 229 19.17 3.51 -8.18
CA PHE A 229 18.72 2.17 -8.53
C PHE A 229 18.70 1.23 -7.31
N ILE A 230 19.59 1.40 -6.34
CA ILE A 230 19.58 0.63 -5.09
C ILE A 230 18.30 0.92 -4.29
N TYR A 231 17.94 2.20 -4.12
CA TYR A 231 16.71 2.57 -3.44
C TYR A 231 15.46 2.05 -4.16
N LEU A 232 15.43 2.15 -5.49
CA LEU A 232 14.34 1.61 -6.32
C LEU A 232 14.25 0.09 -6.23
N ALA A 233 15.40 -0.62 -6.20
CA ALA A 233 15.45 -2.07 -6.06
C ALA A 233 14.98 -2.54 -4.68
N ILE A 234 15.36 -1.84 -3.61
CA ILE A 234 14.87 -2.13 -2.25
C ILE A 234 13.35 -1.86 -2.17
N ASN A 235 12.91 -0.71 -2.69
CA ASN A 235 11.50 -0.34 -2.68
C ASN A 235 10.64 -1.32 -3.48
N GLY A 236 10.93 -1.49 -4.77
CA GLY A 236 10.17 -2.35 -5.67
C GLY A 236 10.44 -3.85 -5.47
N GLY A 237 11.63 -4.24 -4.98
CA GLY A 237 12.01 -5.65 -4.82
C GLY A 237 11.63 -6.26 -3.48
N ILE A 238 11.56 -5.47 -2.42
CA ILE A 238 11.32 -5.96 -1.05
C ILE A 238 10.11 -5.27 -0.45
N VAL A 239 10.14 -3.95 -0.31
CA VAL A 239 9.13 -3.19 0.45
C VAL A 239 7.73 -3.41 -0.14
N ILE A 240 7.54 -3.06 -1.40
CA ILE A 240 6.23 -3.17 -2.06
C ILE A 240 5.74 -4.61 -2.20
N PRO A 241 6.53 -5.59 -2.70
CA PRO A 241 6.04 -6.94 -2.87
C PRO A 241 5.64 -7.59 -1.54
N VAL A 242 6.42 -7.43 -0.48
CA VAL A 242 6.11 -7.99 0.84
C VAL A 242 4.91 -7.29 1.44
N ALA A 243 4.89 -5.96 1.45
CA ALA A 243 3.78 -5.17 1.98
C ALA A 243 2.47 -5.51 1.25
N MET A 244 2.47 -5.44 -0.09
CA MET A 244 1.26 -5.67 -0.88
C MET A 244 0.79 -7.13 -0.84
N ALA A 245 1.71 -8.11 -0.78
CA ALA A 245 1.34 -9.50 -0.59
C ALA A 245 0.56 -9.70 0.71
N LEU A 246 0.97 -9.07 1.80
CA LEU A 246 0.33 -9.18 3.12
C LEU A 246 -0.95 -8.35 3.21
N ILE A 247 -0.90 -7.07 2.84
CA ILE A 247 -2.04 -6.14 2.92
C ILE A 247 -3.20 -6.61 2.04
N THR A 248 -2.95 -7.01 0.80
CA THR A 248 -4.00 -7.42 -0.13
C THR A 248 -4.58 -8.80 0.16
N HIS A 249 -3.94 -9.59 1.02
CA HIS A 249 -4.55 -10.80 1.58
C HIS A 249 -5.52 -10.48 2.73
N GLY A 250 -5.36 -9.36 3.43
CA GLY A 250 -6.22 -8.93 4.54
C GLY A 250 -7.72 -8.97 4.23
N PRO A 251 -8.20 -8.39 3.10
CA PRO A 251 -9.61 -8.33 2.77
C PRO A 251 -10.31 -9.69 2.57
N LYS A 252 -9.54 -10.79 2.52
CA LYS A 252 -10.07 -12.16 2.50
C LYS A 252 -10.54 -12.64 3.87
N PHE A 253 -10.08 -11.99 4.95
CA PHE A 253 -10.31 -12.40 6.34
C PHE A 253 -11.01 -11.33 7.16
N ILE A 254 -10.78 -10.05 6.86
CA ILE A 254 -11.35 -8.89 7.53
C ILE A 254 -11.98 -7.94 6.50
N SER A 255 -12.77 -6.97 6.94
CA SER A 255 -13.39 -6.02 6.01
C SER A 255 -12.34 -5.10 5.36
N ALA A 256 -12.63 -4.62 4.14
CA ALA A 256 -11.77 -3.63 3.46
C ALA A 256 -11.57 -2.36 4.29
N ALA A 257 -12.59 -1.95 5.06
CA ALA A 257 -12.51 -0.81 5.98
C ALA A 257 -11.55 -1.08 7.15
N GLU A 258 -11.51 -2.29 7.70
CA GLU A 258 -10.56 -2.66 8.77
C GLU A 258 -9.12 -2.70 8.23
N VAL A 259 -8.91 -3.23 7.02
CA VAL A 259 -7.60 -3.19 6.36
C VAL A 259 -7.12 -1.75 6.20
N SER A 260 -7.97 -0.88 5.66
CA SER A 260 -7.62 0.53 5.43
C SER A 260 -7.43 1.31 6.74
N LEU A 261 -8.12 0.95 7.84
CA LEU A 261 -7.84 1.53 9.16
C LEU A 261 -6.43 1.19 9.66
N ILE A 262 -5.97 -0.05 9.45
CA ILE A 262 -4.60 -0.43 9.82
C ILE A 262 -3.59 0.33 8.95
N MET A 263 -3.91 0.57 7.67
CA MET A 263 -3.05 1.36 6.77
C MET A 263 -2.85 2.81 7.24
N LEU A 264 -3.71 3.35 8.12
CA LEU A 264 -3.47 4.66 8.74
C LEU A 264 -2.16 4.74 9.54
N LEU A 265 -1.60 3.62 9.97
CA LEU A 265 -0.28 3.62 10.60
C LEU A 265 0.80 4.18 9.67
N GLU A 266 0.67 4.01 8.37
CA GLU A 266 1.58 4.58 7.38
C GLU A 266 1.56 6.11 7.42
N THR A 267 0.39 6.73 7.64
CA THR A 267 0.26 8.20 7.70
C THR A 267 1.00 8.82 8.89
N VAL A 268 1.22 8.03 9.93
CA VAL A 268 1.97 8.44 11.12
C VAL A 268 3.45 8.07 11.00
N LEU A 269 3.73 6.82 10.63
CA LEU A 269 5.09 6.29 10.58
C LEU A 269 5.88 6.75 9.34
N GLY A 270 5.21 6.98 8.21
CA GLY A 270 5.85 7.48 6.99
C GLY A 270 6.58 8.81 7.18
N PRO A 271 5.91 9.86 7.66
CA PRO A 271 6.57 11.14 7.98
C PRO A 271 7.68 11.03 9.03
N LEU A 272 7.57 10.10 10.00
CA LEU A 272 8.63 9.87 10.98
C LEU A 272 9.92 9.35 10.32
N TRP A 273 9.84 8.45 9.37
CA TRP A 273 11.01 7.98 8.62
C TRP A 273 11.68 9.12 7.83
N VAL A 274 10.87 9.95 7.15
CA VAL A 274 11.36 11.10 6.39
C VAL A 274 12.08 12.08 7.33
N TRP A 275 11.50 12.37 8.50
CA TRP A 275 12.11 13.23 9.50
C TRP A 275 13.42 12.68 10.06
N LEU A 276 13.45 11.39 10.41
CA LEU A 276 14.64 10.77 11.01
C LEU A 276 15.85 10.73 10.06
N VAL A 277 15.60 10.58 8.75
CA VAL A 277 16.67 10.37 7.75
C VAL A 277 17.04 11.66 7.03
N LEU A 278 16.06 12.47 6.62
CA LEU A 278 16.29 13.67 5.85
C LEU A 278 16.38 14.95 6.71
N ALA A 279 16.17 14.83 8.05
CA ALA A 279 16.10 15.97 8.98
C ALA A 279 15.11 17.08 8.51
N GLU A 280 14.20 16.77 7.60
CA GLU A 280 13.09 17.64 7.24
C GLU A 280 12.20 17.78 8.46
N GLN A 281 12.37 18.88 9.23
CA GLN A 281 11.58 19.10 10.43
C GLN A 281 10.09 19.15 10.05
N PRO A 282 9.26 18.22 10.54
CA PRO A 282 7.83 18.47 10.61
C PRO A 282 7.69 19.73 11.46
N GLY A 283 6.98 20.77 10.95
CA GLY A 283 6.89 22.05 11.62
C GLY A 283 6.68 21.85 13.13
N GLN A 284 7.35 22.66 13.96
CA GLN A 284 7.50 22.53 15.43
C GLN A 284 6.21 22.24 16.22
N GLN A 285 5.05 22.22 15.58
CA GLN A 285 3.74 22.03 16.21
C GLN A 285 3.18 20.58 16.12
N THR A 286 3.92 19.65 15.54
CA THR A 286 3.47 18.24 15.47
C THR A 286 3.65 17.50 16.81
N PHE A 287 4.37 18.11 17.77
CA PHE A 287 4.70 17.54 19.08
C PHE A 287 4.12 18.33 20.27
N MET A 288 3.27 19.33 20.07
CA MET A 288 2.45 19.96 21.10
C MET A 288 1.02 19.44 21.04
#